data_b3e1ce17d3a846fe8095842561cba72a
#
_entry.id   b3e1ce17d3a846fe8095842561cba72a
#
_cell.length_a   1.000
_cell.length_b   1.000
_cell.length_c   1.000
_cell.angle_alpha   90.00
_cell.angle_beta   90.00
_cell.angle_gamma   90.00
#
_symmetry.space_group_name_H-M   'P 1'
#
loop_
_entity.id
_entity.type
_entity.pdbx_description
1 polymer ?
#
loop_
_entity_poly.entity_id
_entity_poly.type
_entity_poly.pdbx_seq_one_letter_code
_entity_poly.pdbx_strand_id
1 'polypeptide(L)'
;MWIWLALLMMAASVVATLGIFGIVHRERAGEANTKASLVGKTILITGASSGIGREACKILAKRGARLILACRSVARTKMFADDLRSMTGNEDILVMELDTSSLVSVRRFADKFLNRERSLDVLILNAGIYGTQRRHITSECLEMVMATNHFGHFLLANLLLGALMMGKRSRIIVTASGLHRLCKSIDPTDLNFERTEFTPLLSYCQSKACNILFTRHLAEITRDTGVVVNAFCPGFVSTEMFEKTAGPIMSTLQRVMLPFIGRTPWQGAQPLVHLAASKETEDITGEFFEDFKISSTTSDIVNDMELARLLWEASERLVKLKPKEKYY
;
A
#
# COMPACT_ATOMS: atom_id res chain seq x y z
N MET A 1 -26.55 -42.22 -8.95
CA MET A 1 -26.15 -41.68 -10.27
C MET A 1 -26.49 -40.19 -10.38
N TRP A 2 -27.72 -39.74 -10.22
CA TRP A 2 -28.15 -38.36 -10.38
C TRP A 2 -27.50 -37.36 -9.40
N ILE A 3 -27.28 -37.75 -8.13
CA ILE A 3 -26.64 -36.91 -7.12
C ILE A 3 -25.17 -36.58 -7.51
N TRP A 4 -24.43 -37.59 -8.00
CA TRP A 4 -23.06 -37.40 -8.45
C TRP A 4 -22.96 -36.50 -9.70
N LEU A 5 -23.92 -36.62 -10.62
CA LEU A 5 -24.01 -35.77 -11.80
C LEU A 5 -24.31 -34.30 -11.40
N ALA A 6 -25.24 -34.10 -10.46
CA ALA A 6 -25.56 -32.78 -9.93
C ALA A 6 -24.36 -32.14 -9.23
N LEU A 7 -23.59 -32.87 -8.41
CA LEU A 7 -22.38 -32.38 -7.75
C LEU A 7 -21.28 -32.03 -8.76
N LEU A 8 -21.11 -32.85 -9.82
CA LEU A 8 -20.16 -32.54 -10.90
C LEU A 8 -20.56 -31.30 -11.68
N MET A 9 -21.83 -31.12 -12.01
CA MET A 9 -22.33 -29.94 -12.70
C MET A 9 -22.17 -28.69 -11.84
N MET A 10 -22.43 -28.79 -10.54
CA MET A 10 -22.23 -27.69 -9.59
C MET A 10 -20.76 -27.31 -9.46
N ALA A 11 -19.86 -28.29 -9.35
CA ALA A 11 -18.41 -28.05 -9.32
C ALA A 11 -17.91 -27.42 -10.62
N ALA A 12 -18.37 -27.91 -11.78
CA ALA A 12 -18.02 -27.32 -13.08
C ALA A 12 -18.52 -25.88 -13.23
N SER A 13 -19.72 -25.58 -12.75
CA SER A 13 -20.29 -24.22 -12.74
C SER A 13 -19.46 -23.27 -11.88
N VAL A 14 -19.05 -23.70 -10.68
CA VAL A 14 -18.19 -22.91 -9.80
C VAL A 14 -16.85 -22.63 -10.45
N VAL A 15 -16.21 -23.64 -11.05
CA VAL A 15 -14.92 -23.49 -11.75
C VAL A 15 -15.06 -22.52 -12.94
N ALA A 16 -16.12 -22.66 -13.74
CA ALA A 16 -16.38 -21.77 -14.86
C ALA A 16 -16.61 -20.32 -14.40
N THR A 17 -17.40 -20.11 -13.34
CA THR A 17 -17.66 -18.79 -12.77
C THR A 17 -16.37 -18.14 -12.25
N LEU A 18 -15.54 -18.89 -11.53
CA LEU A 18 -14.25 -18.42 -11.05
C LEU A 18 -13.29 -18.12 -12.21
N GLY A 19 -13.29 -18.94 -13.25
CA GLY A 19 -12.49 -18.70 -14.47
C GLY A 19 -12.91 -17.42 -15.18
N ILE A 20 -14.19 -17.19 -15.39
CA ILE A 20 -14.73 -15.96 -15.99
C ILE A 20 -14.38 -14.75 -15.11
N PHE A 21 -14.58 -14.86 -13.80
CA PHE A 21 -14.19 -13.80 -12.86
C PHE A 21 -12.71 -13.45 -13.00
N GLY A 22 -11.83 -14.46 -13.04
CA GLY A 22 -10.39 -14.27 -13.18
C GLY A 22 -10.01 -13.57 -14.49
N ILE A 23 -10.63 -13.95 -15.61
CA ILE A 23 -10.41 -13.31 -16.92
C ILE A 23 -10.83 -11.84 -16.85
N VAL A 24 -12.07 -11.56 -16.47
CA VAL A 24 -12.59 -10.18 -16.37
C VAL A 24 -11.77 -9.33 -15.41
N HIS A 25 -11.36 -9.91 -14.27
CA HIS A 25 -10.54 -9.21 -13.27
C HIS A 25 -9.16 -8.84 -13.81
N ARG A 26 -8.55 -9.71 -14.62
CA ARG A 26 -7.24 -9.44 -15.26
C ARG A 26 -7.35 -8.46 -16.42
N GLU A 27 -8.38 -8.55 -17.22
CA GLU A 27 -8.61 -7.59 -18.33
C GLU A 27 -8.83 -6.17 -17.81
N ARG A 28 -9.54 -6.00 -16.69
CA ARG A 28 -9.71 -4.70 -16.02
C ARG A 28 -8.42 -4.14 -15.43
N ALA A 29 -7.41 -4.99 -15.22
CA ALA A 29 -6.14 -4.54 -14.66
C ALA A 29 -5.42 -3.54 -15.57
N GLY A 30 -5.64 -3.60 -16.90
CA GLY A 30 -5.09 -2.66 -17.86
C GLY A 30 -3.57 -2.47 -17.76
N GLU A 31 -3.08 -1.48 -18.45
CA GLU A 31 -1.71 -0.97 -18.32
C GLU A 31 -1.78 0.55 -18.11
N ALA A 32 -0.92 1.07 -17.24
CA ALA A 32 -0.84 2.51 -16.97
C ALA A 32 -0.50 3.26 -18.26
N ASN A 33 -1.48 3.93 -18.84
CA ASN A 33 -1.34 4.71 -20.06
C ASN A 33 -0.55 6.00 -19.80
N THR A 34 0.70 5.85 -19.36
CA THR A 34 1.59 6.97 -19.15
C THR A 34 3.00 6.62 -19.66
N LYS A 35 3.51 7.45 -20.55
CA LYS A 35 4.89 7.39 -21.05
C LYS A 35 5.75 8.52 -20.48
N ALA A 36 5.30 9.15 -19.39
CA ALA A 36 6.00 10.29 -18.79
C ALA A 36 7.43 9.90 -18.40
N SER A 37 8.39 10.71 -18.78
CA SER A 37 9.76 10.63 -18.26
C SER A 37 9.75 11.03 -16.78
N LEU A 38 10.50 10.28 -15.99
CA LEU A 38 10.69 10.53 -14.56
C LEU A 38 12.15 10.94 -14.24
N VAL A 39 12.89 11.31 -15.26
CA VAL A 39 14.26 11.84 -15.10
C VAL A 39 14.20 13.08 -14.19
N GLY A 40 15.08 13.11 -13.18
CA GLY A 40 15.11 14.16 -12.17
C GLY A 40 14.03 14.09 -11.10
N LYS A 41 13.19 13.02 -11.09
CA LYS A 41 12.19 12.77 -10.06
C LYS A 41 12.70 11.79 -9.03
N THR A 42 12.66 12.16 -7.76
CA THR A 42 12.99 11.30 -6.61
C THR A 42 11.73 10.59 -6.13
N ILE A 43 11.75 9.27 -6.16
CA ILE A 43 10.63 8.41 -5.76
C ILE A 43 11.08 7.46 -4.65
N LEU A 44 10.41 7.54 -3.51
CA LEU A 44 10.60 6.62 -2.39
C LEU A 44 9.49 5.60 -2.36
N ILE A 45 9.84 4.31 -2.28
CA ILE A 45 8.86 3.23 -2.21
C ILE A 45 9.15 2.29 -1.03
N THR A 46 8.15 2.10 -0.17
CA THR A 46 8.21 1.11 0.91
C THR A 46 7.80 -0.27 0.40
N GLY A 47 8.47 -1.33 0.89
CA GLY A 47 8.18 -2.69 0.42
C GLY A 47 8.60 -2.96 -1.03
N ALA A 48 9.67 -2.31 -1.50
CA ALA A 48 10.16 -2.37 -2.89
C ALA A 48 10.73 -3.75 -3.31
N SER A 49 11.03 -4.65 -2.38
CA SER A 49 11.78 -5.89 -2.66
C SER A 49 10.93 -7.07 -3.12
N SER A 50 9.61 -6.97 -3.12
CA SER A 50 8.71 -8.07 -3.49
C SER A 50 7.37 -7.57 -4.05
N GLY A 51 6.63 -8.47 -4.70
CA GLY A 51 5.25 -8.24 -5.13
C GLY A 51 5.07 -6.98 -5.99
N ILE A 52 4.03 -6.23 -5.68
CA ILE A 52 3.62 -5.00 -6.39
C ILE A 52 4.74 -3.95 -6.37
N GLY A 53 5.37 -3.73 -5.21
CA GLY A 53 6.43 -2.74 -5.07
C GLY A 53 7.63 -3.04 -5.96
N ARG A 54 8.03 -4.31 -6.08
CA ARG A 54 9.11 -4.74 -6.98
C ARG A 54 8.80 -4.46 -8.46
N GLU A 55 7.57 -4.77 -8.88
CA GLU A 55 7.16 -4.53 -10.27
C GLU A 55 7.03 -3.04 -10.58
N ALA A 56 6.51 -2.25 -9.64
CA ALA A 56 6.48 -0.79 -9.77
C ALA A 56 7.89 -0.21 -9.94
N CYS A 57 8.87 -0.67 -9.14
CA CYS A 57 10.27 -0.24 -9.26
C CYS A 57 10.84 -0.50 -10.66
N LYS A 58 10.56 -1.66 -11.27
CA LYS A 58 11.01 -1.96 -12.65
C LYS A 58 10.48 -0.96 -13.67
N ILE A 59 9.20 -0.59 -13.55
CA ILE A 59 8.57 0.35 -14.45
C ILE A 59 9.09 1.77 -14.24
N LEU A 60 9.20 2.20 -12.99
CA LEU A 60 9.65 3.55 -12.64
C LEU A 60 11.14 3.75 -12.95
N ALA A 61 11.98 2.73 -12.72
CA ALA A 61 13.41 2.76 -13.08
C ALA A 61 13.63 2.91 -14.60
N LYS A 62 12.88 2.15 -15.42
CA LYS A 62 12.92 2.27 -16.89
C LYS A 62 12.57 3.67 -17.39
N ARG A 63 11.86 4.47 -16.60
CA ARG A 63 11.48 5.85 -16.92
C ARG A 63 12.49 6.89 -16.41
N GLY A 64 13.61 6.45 -15.84
CA GLY A 64 14.70 7.29 -15.37
C GLY A 64 14.49 7.93 -14.00
N ALA A 65 13.58 7.41 -13.18
CA ALA A 65 13.39 7.90 -11.81
C ALA A 65 14.61 7.61 -10.93
N ARG A 66 15.00 8.57 -10.09
CA ARG A 66 15.83 8.29 -8.91
C ARG A 66 15.00 7.50 -7.92
N LEU A 67 15.37 6.23 -7.65
CA LEU A 67 14.60 5.35 -6.77
C LEU A 67 15.27 5.14 -5.42
N ILE A 68 14.48 5.32 -4.36
CA ILE A 68 14.86 4.97 -2.99
C ILE A 68 14.04 3.77 -2.55
N LEU A 69 14.68 2.61 -2.54
CA LEU A 69 14.09 1.33 -2.18
C LEU A 69 14.13 1.15 -0.67
N ALA A 70 13.03 1.44 0.01
CA ALA A 70 12.92 1.35 1.46
C ALA A 70 12.38 -0.02 1.89
N CYS A 71 13.23 -0.86 2.48
CA CYS A 71 12.90 -2.25 2.80
C CYS A 71 13.59 -2.72 4.08
N ARG A 72 12.97 -3.71 4.74
CA ARG A 72 13.51 -4.32 5.96
C ARG A 72 14.79 -5.15 5.70
N SER A 73 14.80 -5.93 4.62
CA SER A 73 15.96 -6.76 4.26
C SER A 73 16.85 -6.05 3.25
N VAL A 74 17.90 -5.37 3.75
CA VAL A 74 18.85 -4.64 2.91
C VAL A 74 19.58 -5.57 1.95
N ALA A 75 20.02 -6.74 2.39
CA ALA A 75 20.78 -7.69 1.55
C ALA A 75 19.95 -8.13 0.32
N ARG A 76 18.70 -8.59 0.54
CA ARG A 76 17.81 -8.98 -0.57
C ARG A 76 17.48 -7.81 -1.50
N THR A 77 17.34 -6.62 -0.95
CA THR A 77 16.99 -5.44 -1.73
C THR A 77 18.19 -4.94 -2.54
N LYS A 78 19.42 -5.07 -2.06
CA LYS A 78 20.63 -4.76 -2.84
C LYS A 78 20.75 -5.65 -4.07
N MET A 79 20.57 -6.96 -3.92
CA MET A 79 20.56 -7.88 -5.07
C MET A 79 19.53 -7.46 -6.12
N PHE A 80 18.33 -7.11 -5.68
CA PHE A 80 17.29 -6.61 -6.59
C PHE A 80 17.67 -5.26 -7.21
N ALA A 81 18.32 -4.35 -6.49
CA ALA A 81 18.78 -3.07 -7.03
C ALA A 81 19.84 -3.27 -8.13
N ASP A 82 20.74 -4.25 -7.95
CA ASP A 82 21.76 -4.59 -8.95
C ASP A 82 21.14 -5.19 -10.21
N ASP A 83 20.18 -6.12 -10.02
CA ASP A 83 19.35 -6.63 -11.14
C ASP A 83 18.64 -5.48 -11.87
N LEU A 84 18.08 -4.53 -11.12
CA LEU A 84 17.30 -3.42 -11.65
C LEU A 84 18.17 -2.46 -12.47
N ARG A 85 19.38 -2.13 -11.99
CA ARG A 85 20.38 -1.35 -12.74
C ARG A 85 20.75 -2.05 -14.05
N SER A 86 21.09 -3.33 -13.97
CA SER A 86 21.42 -4.14 -15.15
C SER A 86 20.29 -4.19 -16.19
N MET A 87 19.04 -4.32 -15.74
CA MET A 87 17.87 -4.42 -16.62
C MET A 87 17.46 -3.10 -17.27
N THR A 88 17.72 -1.97 -16.59
CA THR A 88 17.18 -0.66 -16.99
C THR A 88 18.22 0.34 -17.43
N GLY A 89 19.49 0.11 -17.12
CA GLY A 89 20.58 1.07 -17.30
C GLY A 89 20.51 2.27 -16.36
N ASN A 90 19.61 2.24 -15.38
CA ASN A 90 19.43 3.33 -14.43
C ASN A 90 20.29 3.10 -13.19
N GLU A 91 21.36 3.84 -13.04
CA GLU A 91 22.27 3.77 -11.88
C GLU A 91 21.75 4.49 -10.63
N ASP A 92 20.75 5.36 -10.78
CA ASP A 92 20.25 6.20 -9.68
C ASP A 92 19.24 5.47 -8.78
N ILE A 93 19.68 4.34 -8.22
CA ILE A 93 18.91 3.47 -7.36
C ILE A 93 19.61 3.30 -6.02
N LEU A 94 18.96 3.75 -4.95
CA LEU A 94 19.46 3.68 -3.58
C LEU A 94 18.66 2.69 -2.73
N VAL A 95 19.33 1.86 -1.96
CA VAL A 95 18.70 0.98 -0.97
C VAL A 95 18.87 1.55 0.43
N MET A 96 17.77 1.70 1.15
CA MET A 96 17.77 2.18 2.54
C MET A 96 16.94 1.24 3.43
N GLU A 97 17.48 0.94 4.63
CA GLU A 97 16.79 0.10 5.61
C GLU A 97 15.58 0.81 6.21
N LEU A 98 14.41 0.16 6.14
CA LEU A 98 13.16 0.60 6.76
C LEU A 98 12.33 -0.59 7.22
N ASP A 99 12.02 -0.65 8.50
CA ASP A 99 10.97 -1.51 9.05
C ASP A 99 9.79 -0.64 9.47
N THR A 100 8.68 -0.70 8.74
CA THR A 100 7.48 0.09 9.03
C THR A 100 6.77 -0.36 10.30
N SER A 101 7.05 -1.56 10.82
CA SER A 101 6.50 -2.01 12.10
C SER A 101 7.20 -1.41 13.33
N SER A 102 8.33 -0.72 13.13
CA SER A 102 9.10 -0.08 14.20
C SER A 102 9.17 1.43 14.02
N LEU A 103 8.56 2.17 14.94
CA LEU A 103 8.58 3.64 14.91
C LEU A 103 10.00 4.21 15.04
N VAL A 104 10.88 3.49 15.77
CA VAL A 104 12.32 3.84 15.87
C VAL A 104 12.99 3.70 14.51
N SER A 105 12.72 2.61 13.78
CA SER A 105 13.24 2.41 12.44
C SER A 105 12.75 3.49 11.47
N VAL A 106 11.47 3.85 11.54
CA VAL A 106 10.87 4.90 10.69
C VAL A 106 11.55 6.24 10.94
N ARG A 107 11.77 6.66 12.20
CA ARG A 107 12.47 7.91 12.51
C ARG A 107 13.91 7.91 12.02
N ARG A 108 14.65 6.83 12.31
CA ARG A 108 16.04 6.67 11.83
C ARG A 108 16.13 6.73 10.30
N PHE A 109 15.17 6.15 9.61
CA PHE A 109 15.09 6.21 8.16
C PHE A 109 14.85 7.63 7.68
N ALA A 110 13.85 8.33 8.24
CA ALA A 110 13.52 9.71 7.88
C ALA A 110 14.70 10.67 8.11
N ASP A 111 15.39 10.56 9.24
CA ASP A 111 16.59 11.33 9.53
C ASP A 111 17.68 11.11 8.47
N LYS A 112 17.97 9.84 8.13
CA LYS A 112 18.94 9.50 7.08
C LYS A 112 18.54 10.01 5.70
N PHE A 113 17.24 9.96 5.38
CA PHE A 113 16.68 10.45 4.12
C PHE A 113 16.86 11.97 4.03
N LEU A 114 16.40 12.71 5.04
CA LEU A 114 16.44 14.18 5.07
C LEU A 114 17.86 14.77 5.09
N ASN A 115 18.84 14.02 5.61
CA ASN A 115 20.24 14.40 5.53
C ASN A 115 20.84 14.22 4.12
N ARG A 116 20.20 13.44 3.26
CA ARG A 116 20.69 13.11 1.92
C ARG A 116 19.90 13.79 0.80
N GLU A 117 18.60 13.87 0.96
CA GLU A 117 17.65 14.35 -0.05
C GLU A 117 16.96 15.63 0.45
N ARG A 118 16.97 16.68 -0.37
CA ARG A 118 16.33 17.96 -0.03
C ARG A 118 14.84 17.98 -0.35
N SER A 119 14.42 17.19 -1.33
CA SER A 119 13.04 17.12 -1.79
C SER A 119 12.65 15.69 -2.14
N LEU A 120 11.35 15.43 -2.15
CA LEU A 120 10.75 14.17 -2.55
C LEU A 120 9.60 14.46 -3.51
N ASP A 121 9.63 13.86 -4.70
CA ASP A 121 8.55 14.06 -5.68
C ASP A 121 7.42 13.06 -5.48
N VAL A 122 7.74 11.79 -5.15
CA VAL A 122 6.71 10.76 -4.95
C VAL A 122 7.05 9.87 -3.76
N LEU A 123 6.11 9.78 -2.81
CA LEU A 123 6.15 8.86 -1.68
C LEU A 123 5.14 7.74 -1.89
N ILE A 124 5.61 6.49 -2.02
CA ILE A 124 4.77 5.32 -2.22
C ILE A 124 4.76 4.48 -0.94
N LEU A 125 3.65 4.53 -0.22
CA LEU A 125 3.38 3.79 1.01
C LEU A 125 2.77 2.43 0.66
N ASN A 126 3.62 1.46 0.27
CA ASN A 126 3.17 0.19 -0.28
C ASN A 126 3.44 -1.02 0.64
N ALA A 127 4.40 -0.96 1.55
CA ALA A 127 4.67 -2.06 2.47
C ALA A 127 3.41 -2.51 3.22
N GLY A 128 3.26 -3.82 3.42
CA GLY A 128 2.10 -4.33 4.16
C GLY A 128 2.22 -5.81 4.44
N ILE A 129 1.46 -6.24 5.44
CA ILE A 129 1.28 -7.63 5.86
C ILE A 129 -0.19 -7.92 6.10
N TYR A 130 -0.58 -9.20 6.01
CA TYR A 130 -1.93 -9.64 6.37
C TYR A 130 -2.06 -10.00 7.85
N GLY A 131 -0.95 -10.35 8.52
CA GLY A 131 -0.93 -10.78 9.92
C GLY A 131 -0.98 -12.30 10.09
N THR A 132 -0.94 -12.74 11.33
CA THR A 132 -0.97 -14.15 11.74
C THR A 132 -2.24 -14.44 12.53
N GLN A 133 -2.52 -15.73 12.82
CA GLN A 133 -3.70 -16.14 13.59
C GLN A 133 -3.71 -15.59 15.04
N ARG A 134 -2.58 -15.16 15.56
CA ARG A 134 -2.46 -14.57 16.89
C ARG A 134 -2.16 -13.08 16.76
N ARG A 135 -2.74 -12.29 17.67
CA ARG A 135 -2.41 -10.88 17.83
C ARG A 135 -0.94 -10.76 18.30
N HIS A 136 -0.13 -10.09 17.52
CA HIS A 136 1.26 -9.76 17.86
C HIS A 136 1.37 -8.25 18.12
N ILE A 137 2.17 -7.91 19.12
CA ILE A 137 2.40 -6.53 19.55
C ILE A 137 3.87 -6.19 19.32
N THR A 138 4.13 -5.02 18.77
CA THR A 138 5.48 -4.49 18.58
C THR A 138 6.11 -4.05 19.91
N SER A 139 7.41 -3.76 19.91
CA SER A 139 8.10 -3.19 21.07
C SER A 139 7.56 -1.82 21.51
N GLU A 140 6.87 -1.13 20.59
CA GLU A 140 6.20 0.15 20.87
C GLU A 140 4.73 -0.01 21.27
N CYS A 141 4.32 -1.24 21.65
CA CYS A 141 2.96 -1.57 22.08
C CYS A 141 1.87 -1.36 21.03
N LEU A 142 2.19 -1.54 19.75
CA LEU A 142 1.25 -1.45 18.64
C LEU A 142 0.92 -2.83 18.08
N GLU A 143 -0.33 -3.06 17.64
CA GLU A 143 -0.68 -4.29 16.94
C GLU A 143 0.07 -4.35 15.60
N MET A 144 0.64 -5.51 15.29
CA MET A 144 1.64 -5.70 14.24
C MET A 144 1.15 -5.31 12.83
N VAL A 145 -0.11 -5.64 12.48
CA VAL A 145 -0.68 -5.30 11.17
C VAL A 145 -0.95 -3.81 11.08
N MET A 146 -1.54 -3.23 12.13
CA MET A 146 -1.76 -1.78 12.23
C MET A 146 -0.44 -1.01 12.24
N ALA A 147 0.56 -1.48 12.98
CA ALA A 147 1.90 -0.88 13.00
C ALA A 147 2.52 -0.85 11.60
N THR A 148 2.52 -1.99 10.90
CA THR A 148 3.16 -2.13 9.59
C THR A 148 2.41 -1.38 8.49
N ASN A 149 1.08 -1.55 8.42
CA ASN A 149 0.26 -1.09 7.29
C ASN A 149 -0.17 0.37 7.43
N HIS A 150 -0.32 0.86 8.67
CA HIS A 150 -0.87 2.19 8.94
C HIS A 150 0.08 3.09 9.75
N PHE A 151 0.38 2.76 11.02
CA PHE A 151 1.10 3.69 11.90
C PHE A 151 2.51 4.04 11.41
N GLY A 152 3.26 3.05 10.91
CA GLY A 152 4.59 3.31 10.34
C GLY A 152 4.53 4.20 9.09
N HIS A 153 3.53 4.01 8.24
CA HIS A 153 3.30 4.85 7.07
C HIS A 153 2.80 6.25 7.45
N PHE A 154 1.89 6.33 8.42
CA PHE A 154 1.43 7.59 8.99
C PHE A 154 2.61 8.42 9.50
N LEU A 155 3.48 7.82 10.31
CA LEU A 155 4.67 8.49 10.84
C LEU A 155 5.62 8.89 9.73
N LEU A 156 5.91 8.00 8.78
CA LEU A 156 6.82 8.26 7.67
C LEU A 156 6.35 9.43 6.81
N ALA A 157 5.06 9.47 6.46
CA ALA A 157 4.48 10.55 5.68
C ALA A 157 4.60 11.90 6.39
N ASN A 158 4.30 11.95 7.69
CA ASN A 158 4.45 13.15 8.49
C ASN A 158 5.91 13.64 8.55
N LEU A 159 6.86 12.75 8.80
CA LEU A 159 8.28 13.09 8.88
C LEU A 159 8.85 13.59 7.54
N LEU A 160 8.33 13.12 6.41
CA LEU A 160 8.80 13.50 5.08
C LEU A 160 7.95 14.58 4.42
N LEU A 161 6.88 15.07 5.08
CA LEU A 161 5.96 16.03 4.50
C LEU A 161 6.66 17.33 4.08
N GLY A 162 7.61 17.83 4.88
CA GLY A 162 8.42 19.00 4.51
C GLY A 162 9.22 18.80 3.23
N ALA A 163 9.81 17.61 3.03
CA ALA A 163 10.54 17.30 1.79
C ALA A 163 9.60 17.17 0.57
N LEU A 164 8.36 16.67 0.78
CA LEU A 164 7.33 16.63 -0.25
C LEU A 164 6.86 18.04 -0.63
N MET A 165 6.67 18.94 0.32
CA MET A 165 6.30 20.33 0.06
C MET A 165 7.39 21.11 -0.70
N MET A 166 8.67 20.71 -0.60
CA MET A 166 9.75 21.27 -1.41
C MET A 166 9.75 20.82 -2.86
N GLY A 167 9.03 19.72 -3.17
CA GLY A 167 8.81 19.25 -4.52
C GLY A 167 7.78 20.10 -5.27
N LYS A 168 7.88 20.14 -6.60
CA LYS A 168 6.84 20.75 -7.43
C LYS A 168 5.78 19.69 -7.74
N ARG A 169 4.56 19.81 -7.21
CA ARG A 169 3.46 18.85 -7.40
C ARG A 169 3.83 17.45 -6.96
N SER A 170 4.16 17.30 -5.69
CA SER A 170 4.53 16.01 -5.11
C SER A 170 3.33 15.12 -4.86
N ARG A 171 3.56 13.82 -4.77
CA ARG A 171 2.49 12.82 -4.66
C ARG A 171 2.75 11.87 -3.50
N ILE A 172 1.70 11.57 -2.73
CA ILE A 172 1.68 10.48 -1.77
C ILE A 172 0.70 9.42 -2.28
N ILE A 173 1.16 8.18 -2.42
CA ILE A 173 0.36 7.08 -2.92
C ILE A 173 0.27 6.01 -1.84
N VAL A 174 -0.95 5.70 -1.43
CA VAL A 174 -1.21 4.81 -0.30
C VAL A 174 -1.84 3.51 -0.80
N THR A 175 -1.19 2.39 -0.52
CA THR A 175 -1.76 1.07 -0.85
C THR A 175 -2.84 0.70 0.14
N ALA A 176 -4.09 0.73 -0.32
CA ALA A 176 -5.26 0.24 0.40
C ALA A 176 -5.69 -1.14 -0.12
N SER A 177 -6.95 -1.49 -0.03
CA SER A 177 -7.53 -2.75 -0.52
C SER A 177 -9.05 -2.67 -0.61
N GLY A 178 -9.66 -3.39 -1.54
CA GLY A 178 -11.10 -3.59 -1.58
C GLY A 178 -11.67 -4.26 -0.32
N LEU A 179 -10.83 -4.95 0.46
CA LEU A 179 -11.25 -5.56 1.73
C LEU A 179 -11.59 -4.52 2.83
N HIS A 180 -11.30 -3.23 2.64
CA HIS A 180 -11.79 -2.18 3.53
C HIS A 180 -13.33 -2.21 3.70
N ARG A 181 -14.06 -2.70 2.70
CA ARG A 181 -15.54 -2.84 2.72
C ARG A 181 -16.05 -3.83 3.77
N LEU A 182 -15.20 -4.74 4.23
CA LEU A 182 -15.51 -5.67 5.32
C LEU A 182 -15.31 -5.04 6.71
N CYS A 183 -14.65 -3.90 6.80
CA CYS A 183 -14.54 -3.14 8.04
C CYS A 183 -15.87 -2.44 8.33
N LYS A 184 -16.58 -2.86 9.37
CA LYS A 184 -17.91 -2.36 9.71
C LYS A 184 -17.87 -1.15 10.65
N SER A 185 -16.84 -1.07 11.47
CA SER A 185 -16.62 0.03 12.41
C SER A 185 -15.13 0.17 12.72
N ILE A 186 -14.72 1.37 13.08
CA ILE A 186 -13.40 1.67 13.62
C ILE A 186 -13.61 2.43 14.92
N ASP A 187 -13.07 1.91 16.02
CA ASP A 187 -12.99 2.64 17.28
C ASP A 187 -11.61 3.32 17.37
N PRO A 188 -11.52 4.66 17.25
CA PRO A 188 -10.24 5.37 17.38
C PRO A 188 -9.57 5.22 18.74
N THR A 189 -10.30 4.71 19.76
CA THR A 189 -9.77 4.44 21.10
C THR A 189 -9.27 3.01 21.27
N ASP A 190 -9.47 2.12 20.28
CA ASP A 190 -9.08 0.70 20.31
C ASP A 190 -8.45 0.21 18.98
N LEU A 191 -7.62 1.02 18.36
CA LEU A 191 -6.96 0.67 17.09
C LEU A 191 -6.01 -0.54 17.21
N ASN A 192 -5.65 -0.93 18.40
CA ASN A 192 -4.75 -2.05 18.71
C ASN A 192 -5.49 -3.35 19.04
N PHE A 193 -6.83 -3.41 18.99
CA PHE A 193 -7.61 -4.60 19.38
C PHE A 193 -7.34 -5.04 20.83
N GLU A 194 -7.34 -4.12 21.78
CA GLU A 194 -7.14 -4.42 23.19
C GLU A 194 -8.43 -4.88 23.86
N ARG A 195 -9.57 -4.38 23.37
CA ARG A 195 -10.93 -4.68 23.85
C ARG A 195 -11.75 -5.43 22.79
N THR A 196 -11.55 -5.09 21.53
CA THR A 196 -12.26 -5.73 20.41
C THR A 196 -11.61 -7.07 20.07
N GLU A 197 -12.43 -8.06 19.72
CA GLU A 197 -11.95 -9.37 19.28
C GLU A 197 -11.03 -9.23 18.08
N PHE A 198 -9.82 -9.81 18.19
CA PHE A 198 -8.84 -9.82 17.13
C PHE A 198 -9.06 -11.00 16.17
N THR A 199 -9.11 -10.71 14.88
CA THR A 199 -8.86 -11.70 13.83
C THR A 199 -7.91 -11.12 12.80
N PRO A 200 -7.09 -11.94 12.09
CA PRO A 200 -6.20 -11.44 11.04
C PRO A 200 -6.95 -10.66 9.96
N LEU A 201 -8.15 -11.12 9.59
CA LEU A 201 -8.99 -10.45 8.60
C LEU A 201 -9.46 -9.08 9.08
N LEU A 202 -9.98 -8.99 10.32
CA LEU A 202 -10.46 -7.72 10.86
C LEU A 202 -9.34 -6.70 11.00
N SER A 203 -8.18 -7.10 11.54
CA SER A 203 -7.02 -6.20 11.65
C SER A 203 -6.55 -5.71 10.27
N TYR A 204 -6.47 -6.60 9.28
CA TYR A 204 -6.13 -6.20 7.92
C TYR A 204 -7.16 -5.25 7.31
N CYS A 205 -8.47 -5.58 7.39
CA CYS A 205 -9.55 -4.74 6.86
C CYS A 205 -9.54 -3.37 7.52
N GLN A 206 -9.38 -3.30 8.85
CA GLN A 206 -9.25 -2.04 9.59
C GLN A 206 -8.03 -1.24 9.12
N SER A 207 -6.86 -1.87 8.99
CA SER A 207 -5.65 -1.17 8.54
C SER A 207 -5.83 -0.55 7.15
N LYS A 208 -6.60 -1.22 6.25
CA LYS A 208 -6.84 -0.73 4.89
C LYS A 208 -7.92 0.36 4.83
N ALA A 209 -8.93 0.30 5.70
CA ALA A 209 -9.89 1.39 5.91
C ALA A 209 -9.21 2.62 6.52
N CYS A 210 -8.35 2.44 7.52
CA CYS A 210 -7.53 3.51 8.10
C CYS A 210 -6.63 4.19 7.05
N ASN A 211 -6.08 3.43 6.09
CA ASN A 211 -5.27 4.01 5.01
C ASN A 211 -6.08 4.92 4.08
N ILE A 212 -7.36 4.63 3.82
CA ILE A 212 -8.22 5.51 3.02
C ILE A 212 -8.61 6.77 3.81
N LEU A 213 -9.01 6.61 5.09
CA LEU A 213 -9.30 7.74 5.97
C LEU A 213 -8.08 8.66 6.15
N PHE A 214 -6.89 8.08 6.36
CA PHE A 214 -5.62 8.80 6.40
C PHE A 214 -5.37 9.59 5.11
N THR A 215 -5.59 8.98 3.94
CA THR A 215 -5.45 9.62 2.64
C THR A 215 -6.33 10.85 2.52
N ARG A 216 -7.61 10.74 2.91
CA ARG A 216 -8.59 11.84 2.84
C ARG A 216 -8.21 13.00 3.77
N HIS A 217 -7.90 12.69 5.03
CA HIS A 217 -7.54 13.72 6.00
C HIS A 217 -6.20 14.40 5.65
N LEU A 218 -5.20 13.63 5.21
CA LEU A 218 -3.93 14.20 4.78
C LEU A 218 -4.10 15.09 3.53
N ALA A 219 -4.95 14.70 2.58
CA ALA A 219 -5.28 15.52 1.41
C ALA A 219 -5.94 16.86 1.80
N GLU A 220 -6.77 16.86 2.86
CA GLU A 220 -7.35 18.09 3.40
C GLU A 220 -6.28 19.00 4.02
N ILE A 221 -5.41 18.44 4.85
CA ILE A 221 -4.29 19.17 5.49
C ILE A 221 -3.33 19.76 4.43
N THR A 222 -3.11 19.04 3.33
CA THR A 222 -2.12 19.43 2.31
C THR A 222 -2.72 20.22 1.14
N ARG A 223 -3.97 20.64 1.20
CA ARG A 223 -4.73 21.24 0.08
C ARG A 223 -3.99 22.37 -0.63
N ASP A 224 -3.34 23.24 0.13
CA ASP A 224 -2.69 24.44 -0.40
C ASP A 224 -1.16 24.29 -0.53
N THR A 225 -0.64 23.08 -0.41
CA THR A 225 0.82 22.81 -0.40
C THR A 225 1.37 22.32 -1.74
N GLY A 226 0.50 21.97 -2.68
CA GLY A 226 0.89 21.33 -3.94
C GLY A 226 1.19 19.82 -3.81
N VAL A 227 0.94 19.23 -2.64
CA VAL A 227 1.07 17.78 -2.41
C VAL A 227 -0.30 17.12 -2.63
N VAL A 228 -0.38 16.18 -3.57
CA VAL A 228 -1.59 15.38 -3.78
C VAL A 228 -1.45 14.02 -3.12
N VAL A 229 -2.52 13.54 -2.49
CA VAL A 229 -2.56 12.30 -1.70
C VAL A 229 -3.69 11.42 -2.17
N ASN A 230 -3.37 10.23 -2.68
CA ASN A 230 -4.39 9.29 -3.15
C ASN A 230 -4.11 7.87 -2.67
N ALA A 231 -5.18 7.12 -2.44
CA ALA A 231 -5.11 5.69 -2.13
C ALA A 231 -5.52 4.86 -3.35
N PHE A 232 -5.06 3.60 -3.40
CA PHE A 232 -5.50 2.70 -4.46
C PHE A 232 -5.67 1.26 -3.98
N CYS A 233 -6.51 0.52 -4.70
CA CYS A 233 -6.63 -0.93 -4.60
C CYS A 233 -5.87 -1.58 -5.76
N PRO A 234 -4.91 -2.48 -5.49
CA PRO A 234 -4.21 -3.21 -6.55
C PRO A 234 -5.07 -4.32 -7.19
N GLY A 235 -6.26 -4.56 -6.65
CA GLY A 235 -7.06 -5.74 -6.93
C GLY A 235 -6.62 -6.96 -6.11
N PHE A 236 -7.13 -8.12 -6.47
CA PHE A 236 -6.73 -9.38 -5.86
C PHE A 236 -5.45 -9.89 -6.52
N VAL A 237 -4.31 -9.65 -5.89
CA VAL A 237 -2.99 -9.93 -6.48
C VAL A 237 -2.36 -11.17 -5.86
N SER A 238 -1.84 -12.05 -6.70
CA SER A 238 -1.07 -13.22 -6.27
C SER A 238 0.30 -12.77 -5.74
N THR A 239 0.40 -12.59 -4.41
CA THR A 239 1.63 -12.19 -3.71
C THR A 239 1.91 -13.11 -2.53
N GLU A 240 3.17 -13.19 -2.12
CA GLU A 240 3.62 -13.96 -0.95
C GLU A 240 2.96 -13.49 0.38
N MET A 241 2.25 -12.37 0.37
CA MET A 241 1.68 -11.77 1.59
C MET A 241 0.66 -12.70 2.27
N PHE A 242 -0.17 -13.37 1.49
CA PHE A 242 -1.19 -14.30 2.01
C PHE A 242 -0.64 -15.70 2.27
N GLU A 243 0.39 -16.14 1.53
CA GLU A 243 0.95 -17.48 1.68
C GLU A 243 1.59 -17.72 3.06
N LYS A 244 2.18 -16.68 3.65
CA LYS A 244 2.90 -16.77 4.93
C LYS A 244 2.01 -16.80 6.16
N THR A 245 0.71 -16.54 6.00
CA THR A 245 -0.18 -16.25 7.14
C THR A 245 -1.44 -17.11 7.17
N ALA A 246 -1.83 -17.68 6.04
CA ALA A 246 -2.95 -18.61 5.97
C ALA A 246 -2.55 -19.99 6.55
N GLY A 247 -3.45 -20.62 7.33
CA GLY A 247 -3.24 -22.02 7.76
C GLY A 247 -3.06 -22.95 6.54
N PRO A 248 -2.53 -24.18 6.73
CA PRO A 248 -2.09 -25.05 5.63
C PRO A 248 -3.17 -25.33 4.58
N ILE A 249 -4.43 -25.48 4.98
CA ILE A 249 -5.54 -25.71 4.07
C ILE A 249 -5.81 -24.46 3.21
N MET A 250 -5.87 -23.28 3.84
CA MET A 250 -6.16 -22.03 3.15
C MET A 250 -4.99 -21.62 2.25
N SER A 251 -3.75 -21.83 2.66
CA SER A 251 -2.58 -21.57 1.83
C SER A 251 -2.53 -22.46 0.59
N THR A 252 -2.91 -23.74 0.74
CA THR A 252 -3.02 -24.67 -0.40
C THR A 252 -4.12 -24.26 -1.36
N LEU A 253 -5.31 -23.92 -0.84
CA LEU A 253 -6.43 -23.44 -1.65
C LEU A 253 -6.06 -22.16 -2.41
N GLN A 254 -5.43 -21.20 -1.72
CA GLN A 254 -4.94 -19.97 -2.33
C GLN A 254 -3.88 -20.24 -3.41
N ARG A 255 -2.91 -21.13 -3.16
CA ARG A 255 -1.87 -21.50 -4.12
C ARG A 255 -2.45 -22.08 -5.40
N VAL A 256 -3.54 -22.88 -5.28
CA VAL A 256 -4.23 -23.48 -6.44
C VAL A 256 -5.10 -22.45 -7.16
N MET A 257 -5.84 -21.61 -6.43
CA MET A 257 -6.85 -20.71 -7.00
C MET A 257 -6.28 -19.37 -7.48
N LEU A 258 -5.30 -18.79 -6.76
CA LEU A 258 -4.73 -17.48 -7.09
C LEU A 258 -4.20 -17.37 -8.52
N PRO A 259 -3.52 -18.40 -9.10
CA PRO A 259 -3.08 -18.33 -10.50
C PRO A 259 -4.22 -18.17 -11.50
N PHE A 260 -5.43 -18.61 -11.16
CA PHE A 260 -6.60 -18.55 -12.06
C PHE A 260 -7.42 -17.26 -11.90
N ILE A 261 -7.56 -16.76 -10.67
CA ILE A 261 -8.45 -15.64 -10.37
C ILE A 261 -7.70 -14.34 -10.02
N GLY A 262 -6.44 -14.45 -9.60
CA GLY A 262 -5.64 -13.29 -9.16
C GLY A 262 -4.96 -12.54 -10.31
N ARG A 263 -4.69 -11.28 -10.07
CA ARG A 263 -3.78 -10.47 -10.90
C ARG A 263 -2.33 -10.88 -10.66
N THR A 264 -1.50 -10.70 -11.66
CA THR A 264 -0.05 -10.76 -11.47
C THR A 264 0.43 -9.56 -10.67
N PRO A 265 1.60 -9.63 -9.99
CA PRO A 265 2.19 -8.46 -9.33
C PRO A 265 2.42 -7.27 -10.29
N TRP A 266 2.72 -7.54 -11.56
CA TRP A 266 2.85 -6.52 -12.60
C TRP A 266 1.52 -5.80 -12.84
N GLN A 267 0.43 -6.55 -12.98
CA GLN A 267 -0.92 -5.98 -13.13
C GLN A 267 -1.33 -5.17 -11.89
N GLY A 268 -1.02 -5.67 -10.69
CA GLY A 268 -1.29 -4.95 -9.44
C GLY A 268 -0.48 -3.67 -9.27
N ALA A 269 0.68 -3.56 -9.93
CA ALA A 269 1.53 -2.37 -9.91
C ALA A 269 1.03 -1.25 -10.86
N GLN A 270 0.19 -1.56 -11.85
CA GLN A 270 -0.21 -0.59 -12.86
C GLN A 270 -0.99 0.61 -12.29
N PRO A 271 -2.00 0.43 -11.39
CA PRO A 271 -2.67 1.58 -10.76
C PRO A 271 -1.71 2.44 -9.93
N LEU A 272 -0.74 1.83 -9.25
CA LEU A 272 0.29 2.56 -8.50
C LEU A 272 1.13 3.43 -9.44
N VAL A 273 1.60 2.86 -10.55
CA VAL A 273 2.40 3.58 -11.55
C VAL A 273 1.58 4.69 -12.20
N HIS A 274 0.30 4.48 -12.45
CA HIS A 274 -0.61 5.50 -12.96
C HIS A 274 -0.68 6.69 -12.00
N LEU A 275 -0.91 6.46 -10.72
CA LEU A 275 -0.94 7.52 -9.71
C LEU A 275 0.42 8.21 -9.54
N ALA A 276 1.53 7.48 -9.70
CA ALA A 276 2.88 8.03 -9.57
C ALA A 276 3.31 8.93 -10.74
N ALA A 277 2.84 8.64 -11.96
CA ALA A 277 3.42 9.22 -13.16
C ALA A 277 2.43 9.83 -14.15
N SER A 278 1.11 9.59 -14.04
CA SER A 278 0.14 10.14 -14.98
C SER A 278 -0.13 11.61 -14.72
N LYS A 279 -0.28 12.38 -15.81
CA LYS A 279 -0.78 13.75 -15.76
C LYS A 279 -2.26 13.81 -15.39
N GLU A 280 -3.03 12.77 -15.72
CA GLU A 280 -4.47 12.70 -15.43
C GLU A 280 -4.79 12.76 -13.93
N THR A 281 -3.82 12.39 -13.07
CA THR A 281 -4.00 12.34 -11.61
C THR A 281 -3.23 13.43 -10.88
N GLU A 282 -2.62 14.40 -11.58
CA GLU A 282 -1.73 15.38 -10.95
C GLU A 282 -2.44 16.41 -10.07
N ASP A 283 -3.73 16.65 -10.33
CA ASP A 283 -4.56 17.58 -9.56
C ASP A 283 -5.67 16.86 -8.77
N ILE A 284 -5.69 15.53 -8.76
CA ILE A 284 -6.67 14.73 -8.01
C ILE A 284 -6.07 14.37 -6.64
N THR A 285 -6.78 14.71 -5.57
CA THR A 285 -6.34 14.45 -4.19
C THR A 285 -7.49 13.98 -3.30
N GLY A 286 -7.18 13.16 -2.29
CA GLY A 286 -8.14 12.62 -1.33
C GLY A 286 -8.93 11.42 -1.83
N GLU A 287 -8.62 10.89 -3.00
CA GLU A 287 -9.43 9.88 -3.65
C GLU A 287 -8.89 8.46 -3.49
N PHE A 288 -9.83 7.52 -3.55
CA PHE A 288 -9.52 6.09 -3.59
C PHE A 288 -9.78 5.53 -4.99
N PHE A 289 -8.73 4.96 -5.58
CA PHE A 289 -8.75 4.45 -6.95
C PHE A 289 -8.88 2.93 -7.00
N GLU A 290 -9.73 2.45 -7.91
CA GLU A 290 -9.81 1.05 -8.34
C GLU A 290 -9.77 1.01 -9.88
N ASP A 291 -8.96 0.14 -10.43
CA ASP A 291 -8.86 -0.04 -11.89
C ASP A 291 -8.70 1.30 -12.65
N PHE A 292 -7.77 2.16 -12.19
CA PHE A 292 -7.46 3.49 -12.76
C PHE A 292 -8.53 4.56 -12.59
N LYS A 293 -9.64 4.27 -11.93
CA LYS A 293 -10.76 5.21 -11.76
C LYS A 293 -10.99 5.50 -10.27
N ILE A 294 -11.54 6.67 -9.99
CA ILE A 294 -12.05 6.95 -8.65
C ILE A 294 -13.16 5.95 -8.35
N SER A 295 -13.05 5.25 -7.24
CA SER A 295 -14.00 4.23 -6.85
C SER A 295 -15.33 4.84 -6.43
N SER A 296 -16.42 4.39 -7.05
CA SER A 296 -17.79 4.76 -6.67
C SER A 296 -18.40 3.84 -5.60
N THR A 297 -17.67 2.82 -5.17
CA THR A 297 -18.19 1.74 -4.30
C THR A 297 -17.42 1.65 -2.98
N THR A 298 -17.01 2.77 -2.39
CA THR A 298 -16.41 2.80 -1.05
C THR A 298 -17.47 2.52 0.03
N SER A 299 -17.05 1.97 1.18
CA SER A 299 -17.93 1.86 2.34
C SER A 299 -18.15 3.23 3.00
N ASP A 300 -19.33 3.43 3.63
CA ASP A 300 -19.67 4.70 4.28
C ASP A 300 -18.63 5.12 5.33
N ILE A 301 -18.05 4.14 6.05
CA ILE A 301 -17.06 4.39 7.08
C ILE A 301 -15.82 5.13 6.58
N VAL A 302 -15.36 4.88 5.36
CA VAL A 302 -14.19 5.56 4.79
C VAL A 302 -14.53 6.91 4.16
N ASN A 303 -15.82 7.28 4.14
CA ASN A 303 -16.32 8.59 3.70
C ASN A 303 -16.59 9.53 4.89
N ASP A 304 -16.51 9.03 6.11
CA ASP A 304 -16.73 9.80 7.34
C ASP A 304 -15.48 10.63 7.67
N MET A 305 -15.54 11.93 7.41
CA MET A 305 -14.44 12.87 7.64
C MET A 305 -14.22 13.16 9.13
N GLU A 306 -15.25 13.05 9.97
CA GLU A 306 -15.06 13.16 11.42
C GLU A 306 -14.31 11.95 11.98
N LEU A 307 -14.64 10.75 11.51
CA LEU A 307 -13.86 9.56 11.83
C LEU A 307 -12.41 9.67 11.32
N ALA A 308 -12.20 10.25 10.13
CA ALA A 308 -10.87 10.48 9.59
C ALA A 308 -10.04 11.41 10.50
N ARG A 309 -10.65 12.48 11.03
CA ARG A 309 -10.04 13.39 11.99
C ARG A 309 -9.71 12.69 13.31
N LEU A 310 -10.66 11.95 13.88
CA LEU A 310 -10.45 11.19 15.13
C LEU A 310 -9.37 10.12 15.01
N LEU A 311 -9.34 9.41 13.86
CA LEU A 311 -8.28 8.45 13.53
C LEU A 311 -6.91 9.14 13.44
N TRP A 312 -6.85 10.31 12.82
CA TRP A 312 -5.62 11.10 12.71
C TRP A 312 -5.06 11.43 14.09
N GLU A 313 -5.89 12.01 14.98
CA GLU A 313 -5.51 12.34 16.34
C GLU A 313 -5.08 11.11 17.16
N ALA A 314 -5.78 9.99 17.01
CA ALA A 314 -5.41 8.74 17.65
C ALA A 314 -4.06 8.23 17.14
N SER A 315 -3.82 8.31 15.82
CA SER A 315 -2.56 7.91 15.21
C SER A 315 -1.41 8.79 15.68
N GLU A 316 -1.58 10.13 15.75
CA GLU A 316 -0.57 11.04 16.30
C GLU A 316 -0.15 10.64 17.72
N ARG A 317 -1.13 10.33 18.59
CA ARG A 317 -0.86 9.90 19.97
C ARG A 317 -0.10 8.57 20.01
N LEU A 318 -0.54 7.58 19.21
CA LEU A 318 0.05 6.24 19.20
C LEU A 318 1.47 6.23 18.63
N VAL A 319 1.74 7.01 17.58
CA VAL A 319 3.11 7.13 17.04
C VAL A 319 3.96 8.13 17.82
N LYS A 320 3.39 8.81 18.83
CA LYS A 320 4.06 9.85 19.62
C LYS A 320 4.66 10.93 18.72
N LEU A 321 3.84 11.47 17.81
CA LEU A 321 4.26 12.51 16.88
C LEU A 321 4.60 13.80 17.64
N LYS A 322 5.79 14.33 17.42
CA LYS A 322 6.28 15.51 18.13
C LYS A 322 5.81 16.79 17.43
N PRO A 323 5.61 17.92 18.16
CA PRO A 323 5.20 19.18 17.53
C PRO A 323 6.13 19.62 16.38
N LYS A 324 7.45 19.41 16.53
CA LYS A 324 8.45 19.75 15.50
C LYS A 324 8.40 18.86 14.25
N GLU A 325 7.66 17.74 14.29
CA GLU A 325 7.48 16.78 13.20
C GLU A 325 6.18 17.08 12.41
N LYS A 326 5.41 18.11 12.80
CA LYS A 326 4.19 18.54 12.14
C LYS A 326 4.47 19.72 11.22
N TYR A 327 3.97 19.64 10.00
CA TYR A 327 4.10 20.67 8.96
C TYR A 327 2.75 21.32 8.61
N TYR A 328 1.77 21.21 9.51
CA TYR A 328 0.40 21.74 9.39
C TYR A 328 -0.05 22.33 10.69
#